data_c53af8493c2f2e67333c20db8c1c18f8
#
_entry.id   c53af8493c2f2e67333c20db8c1c18f8
#
_cell.length_a   1.000
_cell.length_b   1.000
_cell.length_c   1.000
_cell.angle_alpha   90.00
_cell.angle_beta   90.00
_cell.angle_gamma   90.00
#
_symmetry.space_group_name_H-M   'P 1'
#
loop_
_entity.id
_entity.type
_entity.pdbx_description
1 polymer ?
#
loop_
_entity_poly.entity_id
_entity_poly.type
_entity_poly.pdbx_seq_one_letter_code
_entity_poly.pdbx_strand_id
1 'polypeptide(L)'
;HHIGENRVDKFLEKYEALKDRNITWHLIGTLQRRKVKDVIQYVDYFHALDSLKLAEEIQKRSDRVVKCFLQVNISREESKHGFSREELLELLPELATLDKIEYVGLMTMAPFEASSDELKEIFKATQDLQLEIREKQIPNMPMTDLSMGMSRDYKEAIEFGSTFVRIGTAFFK
;
A
#
# COMPACT_ATOMS: atom_id res chain seq x y z
N HIS A 1 -1.50 -1.78 -18.50
CA HIS A 1 -0.14 -1.45 -18.02
C HIS A 1 -0.21 -0.71 -16.70
N HIS A 2 0.74 -0.97 -15.80
CA HIS A 2 0.80 -0.40 -14.47
C HIS A 2 2.08 0.41 -14.29
N ILE A 3 1.94 1.64 -13.80
CA ILE A 3 3.09 2.50 -13.47
C ILE A 3 2.98 2.91 -12.01
N GLY A 4 4.08 2.79 -11.27
CA GLY A 4 4.17 3.20 -9.88
C GLY A 4 5.19 4.31 -9.69
N GLU A 5 4.86 5.26 -8.85
CA GLU A 5 5.75 6.35 -8.46
C GLU A 5 5.75 6.55 -6.96
N ASN A 6 6.92 6.91 -6.42
CA ASN A 6 7.09 7.13 -4.98
C ASN A 6 6.75 8.57 -4.57
N ARG A 7 6.90 9.53 -5.46
CA ARG A 7 6.78 10.96 -5.14
C ARG A 7 5.61 11.59 -5.90
N VAL A 8 4.87 12.44 -5.20
CA VAL A 8 3.71 13.14 -5.77
C VAL A 8 4.10 13.95 -7.01
N ASP A 9 5.20 14.72 -6.93
CA ASP A 9 5.64 15.57 -8.05
C ASP A 9 5.98 14.74 -9.29
N LYS A 10 6.67 13.63 -9.12
CA LYS A 10 7.02 12.72 -10.22
C LYS A 10 5.80 11.99 -10.76
N PHE A 11 4.88 11.62 -9.87
CA PHE A 11 3.60 11.03 -10.28
C PHE A 11 2.82 11.98 -11.19
N LEU A 12 2.65 13.22 -10.77
CA LEU A 12 1.89 14.22 -11.54
C LEU A 12 2.56 14.53 -12.88
N GLU A 13 3.89 14.62 -12.92
CA GLU A 13 4.66 14.83 -14.13
C GLU A 13 4.42 13.71 -15.15
N LYS A 14 4.52 12.46 -14.71
CA LYS A 14 4.29 11.30 -15.57
C LYS A 14 2.84 11.17 -15.98
N TYR A 15 1.91 11.44 -15.06
CA TYR A 15 0.49 11.41 -15.38
C TYR A 15 0.17 12.37 -16.52
N GLU A 16 0.64 13.61 -16.43
CA GLU A 16 0.39 14.62 -17.46
C GLU A 16 0.96 14.20 -18.81
N ALA A 17 2.14 13.58 -18.82
CA ALA A 17 2.79 13.14 -20.06
C ALA A 17 2.10 11.93 -20.69
N LEU A 18 1.45 11.08 -19.88
CA LEU A 18 0.95 9.76 -20.33
C LEU A 18 -0.55 9.55 -20.13
N LYS A 19 -1.29 10.58 -19.74
CA LYS A 19 -2.72 10.46 -19.40
C LYS A 19 -3.60 9.93 -20.53
N ASP A 20 -3.17 10.10 -21.77
CA ASP A 20 -3.89 9.59 -22.96
C ASP A 20 -3.63 8.11 -23.21
N ARG A 21 -2.79 7.48 -22.39
CA ARG A 21 -2.50 6.05 -22.47
C ARG A 21 -3.39 5.29 -21.48
N ASN A 22 -3.65 4.03 -21.78
CA ASN A 22 -4.42 3.17 -20.88
C ASN A 22 -3.50 2.61 -19.78
N ILE A 23 -3.32 3.38 -18.73
CA ILE A 23 -2.40 3.07 -17.63
C ILE A 23 -3.15 3.02 -16.31
N THR A 24 -2.85 2.01 -15.49
CA THR A 24 -3.27 1.94 -14.08
C THR A 24 -2.17 2.61 -13.24
N TRP A 25 -2.56 3.62 -12.48
CA TRP A 25 -1.64 4.49 -11.77
C TRP A 25 -1.52 4.13 -10.29
N HIS A 26 -0.30 3.88 -9.86
CA HIS A 26 0.00 3.54 -8.47
C HIS A 26 0.85 4.64 -7.83
N LEU A 27 0.41 5.15 -6.69
CA LEU A 27 1.24 5.99 -5.84
C LEU A 27 1.75 5.10 -4.71
N ILE A 28 3.07 4.93 -4.62
CA ILE A 28 3.69 3.95 -3.74
C ILE A 28 4.25 4.56 -2.47
N GLY A 29 4.78 5.78 -2.56
CA GLY A 29 5.50 6.40 -1.46
C GLY A 29 4.63 7.15 -0.48
N THR A 30 5.26 7.66 0.56
CA THR A 30 4.60 8.45 1.61
C THR A 30 3.85 9.63 1.03
N LEU A 31 2.60 9.81 1.47
CA LEU A 31 1.73 10.90 1.03
C LEU A 31 1.43 11.81 2.21
N GLN A 32 1.84 13.07 2.12
CA GLN A 32 1.50 14.07 3.12
C GLN A 32 0.03 14.49 2.96
N ARG A 33 -0.67 14.65 4.07
CA ARG A 33 -2.11 15.01 4.04
C ARG A 33 -2.39 16.26 3.20
N ARG A 34 -1.53 17.28 3.29
CA ARG A 34 -1.71 18.53 2.52
C ARG A 34 -1.64 18.36 1.01
N LYS A 35 -1.06 17.24 0.54
CA LYS A 35 -0.90 16.95 -0.89
C LYS A 35 -1.98 16.01 -1.44
N VAL A 36 -2.81 15.43 -0.58
CA VAL A 36 -3.86 14.51 -1.01
C VAL A 36 -4.76 15.14 -2.06
N LYS A 37 -5.21 16.37 -1.81
CA LYS A 37 -6.10 17.10 -2.74
C LYS A 37 -5.53 17.29 -4.14
N ASP A 38 -4.21 17.29 -4.27
CA ASP A 38 -3.55 17.54 -5.55
C ASP A 38 -3.40 16.29 -6.41
N VAL A 39 -3.44 15.10 -5.80
CA VAL A 39 -3.06 13.87 -6.48
C VAL A 39 -4.13 12.79 -6.46
N ILE A 40 -5.00 12.75 -5.45
CA ILE A 40 -5.84 11.58 -5.19
C ILE A 40 -6.80 11.24 -6.34
N GLN A 41 -7.25 12.24 -7.08
CA GLN A 41 -8.16 12.05 -8.21
C GLN A 41 -7.53 11.27 -9.36
N TYR A 42 -6.21 11.17 -9.41
CA TYR A 42 -5.48 10.47 -10.48
C TYR A 42 -4.96 9.10 -10.04
N VAL A 43 -5.11 8.76 -8.77
CA VAL A 43 -4.54 7.54 -8.19
C VAL A 43 -5.55 6.40 -8.27
N ASP A 44 -5.15 5.29 -8.90
CA ASP A 44 -5.95 4.07 -8.92
C ASP A 44 -5.66 3.21 -7.69
N TYR A 45 -4.37 3.08 -7.34
CA TYR A 45 -3.92 2.32 -6.18
C TYR A 45 -2.96 3.17 -5.34
N PHE A 46 -3.26 3.35 -4.07
CA PHE A 46 -2.35 3.98 -3.12
C PHE A 46 -1.81 2.92 -2.17
N HIS A 47 -0.47 2.79 -2.09
CA HIS A 47 0.17 1.68 -1.37
C HIS A 47 0.66 2.02 0.03
N ALA A 48 0.68 3.27 0.42
CA ALA A 48 1.31 3.71 1.67
C ALA A 48 0.33 4.34 2.65
N LEU A 49 -0.86 3.74 2.79
CA LEU A 49 -1.86 4.24 3.74
C LEU A 49 -1.46 3.79 5.14
N ASP A 50 -0.87 4.72 5.90
CA ASP A 50 -0.18 4.42 7.15
C ASP A 50 -0.80 5.06 8.40
N SER A 51 -1.94 5.75 8.27
CA SER A 51 -2.62 6.35 9.42
C SER A 51 -4.10 6.56 9.16
N LEU A 52 -4.89 6.60 10.24
CA LEU A 52 -6.31 6.92 10.16
C LEU A 52 -6.52 8.35 9.65
N LYS A 53 -5.68 9.29 10.09
CA LYS A 53 -5.80 10.70 9.66
C LYS A 53 -5.60 10.85 8.16
N LEU A 54 -4.66 10.10 7.58
CA LEU A 54 -4.45 10.10 6.13
C LEU A 54 -5.66 9.49 5.42
N ALA A 55 -6.21 8.41 5.94
CA ALA A 55 -7.41 7.77 5.39
C ALA A 55 -8.60 8.74 5.41
N GLU A 56 -8.79 9.46 6.51
CA GLU A 56 -9.85 10.47 6.63
C GLU A 56 -9.68 11.61 5.61
N GLU A 57 -8.44 12.05 5.36
CA GLU A 57 -8.18 13.08 4.35
C GLU A 57 -8.48 12.57 2.94
N ILE A 58 -8.13 11.31 2.64
CA ILE A 58 -8.48 10.69 1.37
C ILE A 58 -10.00 10.62 1.21
N GLN A 59 -10.72 10.20 2.26
CA GLN A 59 -12.18 10.15 2.26
C GLN A 59 -12.77 11.53 1.94
N LYS A 60 -12.20 12.57 2.55
CA LYS A 60 -12.68 13.95 2.38
C LYS A 60 -12.44 14.47 0.95
N ARG A 61 -11.31 14.13 0.35
CA ARG A 61 -10.90 14.71 -0.93
C ARG A 61 -11.28 13.90 -2.16
N SER A 62 -11.59 12.63 -1.99
CA SER A 62 -11.93 11.75 -3.12
C SER A 62 -13.39 11.92 -3.53
N ASP A 63 -13.64 11.96 -4.82
CA ASP A 63 -15.00 11.96 -5.39
C ASP A 63 -15.36 10.59 -5.98
N ARG A 64 -14.45 9.62 -5.87
CA ARG A 64 -14.64 8.23 -6.29
C ARG A 64 -13.95 7.30 -5.31
N VAL A 65 -14.19 6.01 -5.42
CA VAL A 65 -13.53 5.02 -4.57
C VAL A 65 -12.08 4.83 -5.03
N VAL A 66 -11.15 4.92 -4.08
CA VAL A 66 -9.72 4.70 -4.31
C VAL A 66 -9.32 3.38 -3.67
N LYS A 67 -8.59 2.57 -4.40
CA LYS A 67 -8.06 1.31 -3.87
C LYS A 67 -6.79 1.59 -3.08
N CYS A 68 -6.75 1.15 -1.84
CA CYS A 68 -5.62 1.39 -0.95
C CYS A 68 -5.09 0.11 -0.35
N PHE A 69 -3.76 0.09 -0.15
CA PHE A 69 -3.10 -0.91 0.69
C PHE A 69 -2.78 -0.24 2.02
N LEU A 70 -3.14 -0.89 3.11
CA LEU A 70 -2.75 -0.45 4.45
C LEU A 70 -1.30 -0.86 4.69
N GLN A 71 -0.46 0.13 4.94
CA GLN A 71 0.95 -0.12 5.21
C GLN A 71 1.14 -0.57 6.65
N VAL A 72 1.75 -1.74 6.82
CA VAL A 72 2.00 -2.32 8.14
C VAL A 72 3.50 -2.43 8.39
N ASN A 73 3.89 -2.21 9.64
CA ASN A 73 5.26 -2.34 10.09
C ASN A 73 5.37 -3.58 10.98
N ILE A 74 5.56 -4.72 10.34
CA ILE A 74 5.65 -6.01 11.02
C ILE A 74 7.00 -6.15 11.74
N SER A 75 8.06 -5.57 11.20
CA SER A 75 9.40 -5.64 11.78
C SER A 75 9.56 -4.81 13.06
N ARG A 76 8.60 -3.93 13.35
CA ARG A 76 8.61 -3.03 14.51
C ARG A 76 9.83 -2.10 14.56
N GLU A 77 10.41 -1.76 13.44
CA GLU A 77 11.44 -0.74 13.37
C GLU A 77 10.81 0.65 13.59
N GLU A 78 11.26 1.36 14.63
CA GLU A 78 10.69 2.67 15.00
C GLU A 78 10.82 3.72 13.90
N SER A 79 11.84 3.61 13.07
CA SER A 79 12.10 4.56 11.98
C SER A 79 11.20 4.36 10.75
N LYS A 80 10.40 3.30 10.72
CA LYS A 80 9.55 2.99 9.57
C LYS A 80 8.10 3.36 9.82
N HIS A 81 7.44 3.79 8.74
CA HIS A 81 6.02 4.09 8.74
C HIS A 81 5.19 2.80 8.70
N GLY A 82 3.98 2.90 9.18
CA GLY A 82 3.04 1.81 9.08
C GLY A 82 2.37 1.49 10.41
N PHE A 83 1.22 0.87 10.32
CA PHE A 83 0.51 0.39 11.50
C PHE A 83 1.22 -0.82 12.09
N SER A 84 1.23 -0.93 13.42
CA SER A 84 1.49 -2.21 14.04
C SER A 84 0.27 -3.11 13.82
N ARG A 85 0.42 -4.42 14.01
CA ARG A 85 -0.69 -5.36 13.93
C ARG A 85 -1.81 -4.96 14.90
N GLU A 86 -1.44 -4.65 16.14
CA GLU A 86 -2.39 -4.30 17.21
C GLU A 86 -3.14 -3.01 16.89
N GLU A 87 -2.44 -1.97 16.47
CA GLU A 87 -3.06 -0.69 16.07
C GLU A 87 -4.05 -0.89 14.94
N LEU A 88 -3.67 -1.65 13.91
CA LEU A 88 -4.51 -1.86 12.75
C LEU A 88 -5.80 -2.58 13.14
N LEU A 89 -5.70 -3.67 13.91
CA LEU A 89 -6.87 -4.42 14.34
C LEU A 89 -7.82 -3.55 15.18
N GLU A 90 -7.26 -2.68 16.02
CA GLU A 90 -8.05 -1.76 16.84
C GLU A 90 -8.77 -0.71 16.00
N LEU A 91 -8.15 -0.24 14.90
CA LEU A 91 -8.69 0.82 14.06
C LEU A 91 -9.60 0.33 12.93
N LEU A 92 -9.73 -0.97 12.73
CA LEU A 92 -10.58 -1.50 11.65
C LEU A 92 -12.00 -0.93 11.66
N PRO A 93 -12.70 -0.79 12.81
CA PRO A 93 -14.04 -0.22 12.78
C PRO A 93 -14.10 1.20 12.22
N GLU A 94 -13.16 2.05 12.58
CA GLU A 94 -13.10 3.42 12.09
C GLU A 94 -12.73 3.46 10.61
N LEU A 95 -11.74 2.67 10.20
CA LEU A 95 -11.35 2.59 8.80
C LEU A 95 -12.50 2.08 7.92
N ALA A 96 -13.28 1.15 8.43
CA ALA A 96 -14.41 0.57 7.70
C ALA A 96 -15.52 1.59 7.39
N THR A 97 -15.61 2.69 8.15
CA THR A 97 -16.61 3.73 7.89
C THR A 97 -16.28 4.61 6.68
N LEU A 98 -15.05 4.55 6.17
CA LEU A 98 -14.59 5.41 5.08
C LEU A 98 -14.90 4.77 3.73
N ASP A 99 -16.07 5.10 3.18
CA ASP A 99 -16.63 4.42 2.01
C ASP A 99 -16.02 4.83 0.66
N LYS A 100 -15.18 5.86 0.64
CA LYS A 100 -14.41 6.25 -0.56
C LYS A 100 -13.10 5.47 -0.67
N ILE A 101 -12.85 4.54 0.24
CA ILE A 101 -11.67 3.71 0.21
C ILE A 101 -12.08 2.24 0.16
N GLU A 102 -11.49 1.51 -0.80
CA GLU A 102 -11.54 0.06 -0.82
C GLU A 102 -10.17 -0.44 -0.38
N TYR A 103 -10.12 -1.09 0.78
CA TYR A 103 -8.86 -1.61 1.32
C TYR A 103 -8.60 -2.98 0.70
N VAL A 104 -7.86 -2.96 -0.41
CA VAL A 104 -7.64 -4.17 -1.21
C VAL A 104 -6.64 -5.12 -0.60
N GLY A 105 -5.79 -4.64 0.29
CA GLY A 105 -4.81 -5.50 0.93
C GLY A 105 -3.87 -4.75 1.86
N LEU A 106 -2.78 -5.41 2.20
CA LEU A 106 -1.72 -4.86 3.03
C LEU A 106 -0.45 -4.64 2.21
N MET A 107 0.33 -3.67 2.62
CA MET A 107 1.65 -3.39 2.06
C MET A 107 2.68 -3.44 3.19
N THR A 108 3.81 -4.02 2.91
CA THR A 108 4.94 -3.97 3.83
C THR A 108 6.26 -3.81 3.07
N MET A 109 7.23 -3.22 3.75
CA MET A 109 8.60 -3.14 3.28
C MET A 109 9.50 -3.79 4.32
N ALA A 110 10.28 -4.77 3.89
CA ALA A 110 11.23 -5.43 4.77
C ALA A 110 12.50 -4.57 4.93
N PRO A 111 13.22 -4.71 6.06
CA PRO A 111 14.50 -4.03 6.24
C PRO A 111 15.48 -4.39 5.13
N PHE A 112 16.30 -3.41 4.73
CA PHE A 112 17.27 -3.60 3.66
C PHE A 112 18.25 -4.74 3.95
N GLU A 113 18.63 -4.90 5.22
CA GLU A 113 19.65 -5.86 5.66
C GLU A 113 19.06 -7.20 6.14
N ALA A 114 17.77 -7.42 5.96
CA ALA A 114 17.14 -8.65 6.41
C ALA A 114 17.68 -9.87 5.68
N SER A 115 17.93 -10.94 6.42
CA SER A 115 18.28 -12.23 5.84
C SER A 115 17.08 -12.86 5.13
N SER A 116 17.31 -13.90 4.33
CA SER A 116 16.21 -14.60 3.65
C SER A 116 15.20 -15.15 4.66
N ASP A 117 15.63 -15.68 5.79
CA ASP A 117 14.75 -16.20 6.83
C ASP A 117 13.93 -15.09 7.49
N GLU A 118 14.55 -13.95 7.77
CA GLU A 118 13.86 -12.79 8.32
C GLU A 118 12.82 -12.25 7.34
N LEU A 119 13.15 -12.19 6.04
CA LEU A 119 12.22 -11.79 4.99
C LEU A 119 11.00 -12.69 4.98
N LYS A 120 11.21 -14.00 5.04
CA LYS A 120 10.11 -14.98 5.05
C LYS A 120 9.21 -14.81 6.27
N GLU A 121 9.77 -14.55 7.43
CA GLU A 121 9.00 -14.29 8.65
C GLU A 121 8.12 -13.04 8.49
N ILE A 122 8.68 -11.95 7.96
CA ILE A 122 7.95 -10.69 7.77
C ILE A 122 6.82 -10.88 6.75
N PHE A 123 7.10 -11.50 5.62
CA PHE A 123 6.10 -11.70 4.58
C PHE A 123 5.01 -12.68 5.02
N LYS A 124 5.38 -13.73 5.75
CA LYS A 124 4.40 -14.65 6.32
C LYS A 124 3.49 -13.95 7.34
N ALA A 125 4.05 -13.16 8.23
CA ALA A 125 3.28 -12.44 9.23
C ALA A 125 2.32 -11.45 8.56
N THR A 126 2.73 -10.82 7.48
CA THR A 126 1.88 -9.90 6.71
C THR A 126 0.73 -10.68 6.05
N GLN A 127 1.03 -11.83 5.46
CA GLN A 127 0.00 -12.69 4.87
C GLN A 127 -0.99 -13.17 5.92
N ASP A 128 -0.50 -13.59 7.08
CA ASP A 128 -1.36 -14.06 8.18
C ASP A 128 -2.31 -12.95 8.63
N LEU A 129 -1.82 -11.72 8.74
CA LEU A 129 -2.66 -10.57 9.12
C LEU A 129 -3.70 -10.26 8.03
N GLN A 130 -3.30 -10.32 6.78
CA GLN A 130 -4.23 -10.15 5.64
C GLN A 130 -5.40 -11.15 5.74
N LEU A 131 -5.08 -12.42 5.95
CA LEU A 131 -6.08 -13.46 6.03
C LEU A 131 -6.99 -13.29 7.27
N GLU A 132 -6.42 -12.87 8.39
CA GLU A 132 -7.18 -12.58 9.61
C GLU A 132 -8.22 -11.48 9.37
N ILE A 133 -7.83 -10.39 8.70
CA ILE A 133 -8.75 -9.29 8.39
C ILE A 133 -9.79 -9.74 7.35
N ARG A 134 -9.36 -10.48 6.34
CA ARG A 134 -10.24 -11.00 5.29
C ARG A 134 -11.36 -11.85 5.85
N GLU A 135 -11.06 -12.67 6.84
CA GLU A 135 -12.05 -13.55 7.49
C GLU A 135 -13.14 -12.77 8.22
N LYS A 136 -12.89 -11.52 8.57
CA LYS A 136 -13.89 -10.66 9.22
C LYS A 136 -14.99 -10.21 8.26
N GLN A 137 -14.79 -10.36 6.95
CA GLN A 137 -15.76 -10.04 5.89
C GLN A 137 -16.30 -8.62 5.97
N ILE A 138 -15.41 -7.66 6.21
CA ILE A 138 -15.75 -6.22 6.22
C ILE A 138 -15.98 -5.77 4.76
N PRO A 139 -17.15 -5.15 4.43
CA PRO A 139 -17.53 -4.88 3.03
C PRO A 139 -16.51 -4.14 2.18
N ASN A 140 -15.86 -3.10 2.72
CA ASN A 140 -14.86 -2.34 1.96
C ASN A 140 -13.43 -2.79 2.23
N MET A 141 -13.26 -3.98 2.80
CA MET A 141 -11.94 -4.58 3.08
C MET A 141 -11.84 -5.98 2.49
N PRO A 142 -11.86 -6.13 1.15
CA PRO A 142 -11.77 -7.46 0.53
C PRO A 142 -10.46 -8.18 0.82
N MET A 143 -9.38 -7.44 1.05
CA MET A 143 -8.08 -8.01 1.44
C MET A 143 -7.62 -9.15 0.52
N THR A 144 -7.79 -8.96 -0.78
CA THR A 144 -7.42 -9.97 -1.78
C THR A 144 -5.98 -9.88 -2.21
N ASP A 145 -5.34 -8.74 -1.94
CA ASP A 145 -4.02 -8.42 -2.48
C ASP A 145 -2.98 -8.18 -1.39
N LEU A 146 -1.72 -8.38 -1.75
CA LEU A 146 -0.57 -8.03 -0.93
C LEU A 146 0.43 -7.26 -1.79
N SER A 147 0.83 -6.08 -1.33
CA SER A 147 1.87 -5.28 -1.95
C SER A 147 3.14 -5.42 -1.12
N MET A 148 3.99 -6.34 -1.52
CA MET A 148 5.27 -6.59 -0.86
C MET A 148 6.25 -7.19 -1.84
N GLY A 149 7.53 -6.90 -1.62
CA GLY A 149 8.59 -7.34 -2.51
C GLY A 149 9.07 -6.22 -3.42
N MET A 150 10.38 -6.05 -3.45
CA MET A 150 11.10 -5.11 -4.30
C MET A 150 12.14 -5.86 -5.12
N SER A 151 12.96 -5.14 -5.89
CA SER A 151 13.97 -5.77 -6.76
C SER A 151 14.82 -6.81 -6.05
N ARG A 152 15.05 -6.64 -4.78
CA ARG A 152 15.96 -7.43 -3.98
C ARG A 152 15.33 -8.65 -3.31
N ASP A 153 14.02 -8.62 -3.03
CA ASP A 153 13.34 -9.62 -2.20
C ASP A 153 11.99 -10.11 -2.76
N TYR A 154 11.70 -9.82 -4.03
CA TYR A 154 10.40 -10.17 -4.61
C TYR A 154 10.16 -11.69 -4.66
N LYS A 155 11.22 -12.49 -4.73
CA LYS A 155 11.06 -13.95 -4.79
C LYS A 155 10.48 -14.50 -3.50
N GLU A 156 11.02 -14.07 -2.35
CA GLU A 156 10.49 -14.45 -1.05
C GLU A 156 9.05 -13.92 -0.85
N ALA A 157 8.80 -12.70 -1.31
CA ALA A 157 7.46 -12.12 -1.21
C ALA A 157 6.41 -12.93 -1.99
N ILE A 158 6.75 -13.38 -3.19
CA ILE A 158 5.85 -14.19 -4.02
C ILE A 158 5.51 -15.51 -3.35
N GLU A 159 6.46 -16.13 -2.66
CA GLU A 159 6.21 -17.37 -1.90
C GLU A 159 5.08 -17.20 -0.88
N PHE A 160 4.91 -16.00 -0.34
CA PHE A 160 3.91 -15.71 0.68
C PHE A 160 2.72 -14.93 0.15
N GLY A 161 2.44 -15.06 -1.14
CA GLY A 161 1.20 -14.58 -1.72
C GLY A 161 1.18 -13.14 -2.21
N SER A 162 2.35 -12.52 -2.40
CA SER A 162 2.40 -11.17 -2.95
C SER A 162 1.77 -11.14 -4.34
N THR A 163 0.84 -10.20 -4.54
CA THR A 163 0.16 -9.99 -5.82
C THR A 163 0.67 -8.74 -6.55
N PHE A 164 1.32 -7.84 -5.82
CA PHE A 164 1.96 -6.66 -6.38
C PHE A 164 3.39 -6.56 -5.88
N VAL A 165 4.35 -6.61 -6.80
CA VAL A 165 5.77 -6.38 -6.49
C VAL A 165 6.18 -5.04 -7.08
N ARG A 166 7.08 -4.34 -6.40
CA ARG A 166 7.49 -2.98 -6.78
C ARG A 166 8.95 -3.03 -7.24
N ILE A 167 9.12 -3.17 -8.53
CA ILE A 167 10.45 -3.36 -9.13
C ILE A 167 10.88 -2.10 -9.88
N GLY A 168 11.99 -1.52 -9.45
CA GLY A 168 12.57 -0.34 -10.08
C GLY A 168 14.01 -0.57 -10.49
N THR A 169 14.91 -0.67 -9.52
CA THR A 169 16.35 -0.74 -9.78
C THR A 169 16.77 -1.91 -10.68
N ALA A 170 16.02 -3.01 -10.69
CA ALA A 170 16.32 -4.15 -11.56
C ALA A 170 16.11 -3.81 -13.04
N PHE A 171 15.24 -2.84 -13.34
CA PHE A 171 14.94 -2.42 -14.72
C PHE A 171 15.60 -1.09 -15.09
N PHE A 172 15.83 -0.23 -14.13
CA PHE A 172 16.35 1.14 -14.36
C PHE A 172 17.71 1.29 -13.70
N LYS A 173 18.70 0.58 -14.19
CA LYS A 173 20.08 0.66 -13.68
C LYS A 173 20.77 1.92 -14.17
#